data_74814ef4a84eb83294ea5676a8518d4d
#
_entry.id   74814ef4a84eb83294ea5676a8518d4d
#
_cell.length_a   1.000
_cell.length_b   1.000
_cell.length_c   1.000
_cell.angle_alpha   90.00
_cell.angle_beta   90.00
_cell.angle_gamma   90.00
#
_symmetry.space_group_name_H-M   'P 1'
#
loop_
_entity.id
_entity.type
_entity.pdbx_description
1 polymer ?
#
loop_
_entity_poly.entity_id
_entity_poly.type
_entity_poly.pdbx_seq_one_letter_code
_entity_poly.pdbx_strand_id
1 'polypeptide(L)'
;RERERHQGSIALPVHRDAGGMTMPLYTNDRDGIMRRGLARDMVRPLNSEPWMAGLEWDKTTDKYTRLGYAGSRDRSPFDTWLPWAGMRRCNLDDNGKVTAYHGDAAYRADGSNGQVMVEIPAFWYRTEILSTGYRWCVSPCALPGFKLHPAFVRHGVIKSRVFVGAYKASAYDVTASATEVNTITVTAGASASGNVTITLDGNRPITVAVVAGDDANAVAAKLRAATYDCSPYSPQSFAASGADAACILTCSVPGLKTTATFSGGTTGVTATVAKTVTGAGGYMLNDPTGRDNTATTGDKLASVSGVKPISGWKTSLTLNEARTLAHNRGAGWEVIDFLTASALQLLYLVEYASFNSQATLGNGILSITDDGATNMSPYTGQTNALGNASGSATGNTHYQTGQAANSVTYRGVEDFFGNLWEWTDGINIKADYKPWIADHGFASDTFAAPYVDSGLTLCATNGYVTDIALDADNDYGFLASAVGGSASAKLCDYYYRALGNRAALRGGNWAVGTYGGAFCWALYIEASYSARGVGARLAFVG
;
A
#
# COMPACT_ATOMS: atom_id res chain seq x y z
N ARG A 1 9.90 14.11 57.29
CA ARG A 1 8.70 13.59 56.54
C ARG A 1 9.14 13.35 55.11
N GLU A 2 9.54 12.10 54.89
CA GLU A 2 9.88 11.56 53.58
C GLU A 2 8.60 11.33 52.79
N ARG A 3 8.60 11.77 51.52
CA ARG A 3 7.58 11.37 50.52
C ARG A 3 8.19 10.28 49.66
N GLU A 4 7.75 9.06 49.85
CA GLU A 4 7.98 7.96 48.91
C GLU A 4 7.44 8.34 47.52
N ARG A 5 8.28 8.24 46.50
CA ARG A 5 7.88 8.31 45.10
C ARG A 5 7.87 6.89 44.54
N HIS A 6 6.71 6.43 44.16
CA HIS A 6 6.57 5.20 43.38
C HIS A 6 7.30 5.33 42.04
N GLN A 7 8.30 4.50 41.84
CA GLN A 7 8.90 4.25 40.54
C GLN A 7 8.09 3.15 39.84
N GLY A 8 7.40 3.52 38.77
CA GLY A 8 6.80 2.55 37.86
C GLY A 8 7.88 2.05 36.89
N SER A 9 8.38 0.85 37.08
CA SER A 9 9.19 0.15 36.09
C SER A 9 8.27 -0.50 35.06
N ILE A 10 8.39 -0.13 33.80
CA ILE A 10 7.74 -0.84 32.68
C ILE A 10 8.63 -2.03 32.35
N ALA A 11 8.21 -3.22 32.75
CA ALA A 11 8.83 -4.47 32.35
C ALA A 11 8.34 -4.83 30.93
N LEU A 12 9.25 -4.85 29.97
CA LEU A 12 9.00 -5.44 28.65
C LEU A 12 9.05 -6.98 28.78
N PRO A 13 8.21 -7.73 28.06
CA PRO A 13 8.18 -9.19 28.14
C PRO A 13 9.50 -9.78 27.65
N VAL A 14 10.06 -10.68 28.44
CA VAL A 14 11.24 -11.46 28.10
C VAL A 14 10.83 -12.60 27.17
N HIS A 15 11.31 -12.60 25.93
CA HIS A 15 11.15 -13.72 25.02
C HIS A 15 12.32 -14.71 25.25
N ARG A 16 12.01 -15.98 25.52
CA ARG A 16 13.00 -17.07 25.54
C ARG A 16 13.00 -17.74 24.18
N ASP A 17 14.15 -17.83 23.57
CA ASP A 17 14.34 -18.68 22.40
C ASP A 17 14.62 -20.14 22.81
N ALA A 18 14.50 -21.05 21.84
CA ALA A 18 14.72 -22.48 22.06
C ALA A 18 16.16 -22.85 22.41
N GLY A 19 17.08 -21.89 22.50
CA GLY A 19 18.49 -22.08 22.83
C GLY A 19 18.87 -21.64 24.24
N GLY A 20 17.92 -21.15 25.05
CA GLY A 20 18.17 -20.82 26.45
C GLY A 20 18.98 -19.55 26.73
N MET A 21 19.22 -18.69 25.74
CA MET A 21 19.89 -17.40 25.92
C MET A 21 18.90 -16.34 26.41
N THR A 22 19.21 -15.69 27.53
CA THR A 22 18.47 -14.55 28.06
C THR A 22 19.01 -13.24 27.49
N MET A 23 18.14 -12.39 26.95
CA MET A 23 18.52 -11.02 26.60
C MET A 23 18.87 -10.20 27.85
N PRO A 24 19.91 -9.36 27.83
CA PRO A 24 20.18 -8.46 28.94
C PRO A 24 19.08 -7.39 29.05
N LEU A 25 18.59 -7.19 30.27
CA LEU A 25 17.67 -6.11 30.64
C LEU A 25 18.42 -4.78 30.62
N TYR A 26 17.94 -3.82 29.85
CA TYR A 26 18.41 -2.43 29.90
C TYR A 26 17.43 -1.58 30.72
N THR A 27 17.97 -0.85 31.71
CA THR A 27 17.21 0.18 32.43
C THR A 27 17.64 1.56 31.96
N ASN A 28 16.68 2.43 31.64
CA ASN A 28 16.96 3.84 31.41
C ASN A 28 17.15 4.57 32.75
N ASP A 29 18.23 5.35 32.88
CA ASP A 29 18.36 6.34 33.93
C ASP A 29 17.71 7.68 33.52
N ARG A 30 17.66 8.60 34.48
CA ARG A 30 16.95 9.90 34.35
C ARG A 30 17.39 10.79 33.20
N ASP A 31 18.52 10.50 32.57
CA ASP A 31 19.16 11.38 31.59
C ASP A 31 19.07 10.79 30.15
N GLY A 32 18.32 9.71 29.96
CA GLY A 32 18.17 9.04 28.64
C GLY A 32 19.45 8.37 28.13
N ILE A 33 20.47 8.28 28.96
CA ILE A 33 21.75 7.65 28.61
C ILE A 33 21.68 6.18 29.01
N MET A 34 21.67 5.29 28.04
CA MET A 34 21.85 3.86 28.29
C MET A 34 23.24 3.59 28.83
N ARG A 35 23.37 3.37 30.14
CA ARG A 35 24.62 2.93 30.72
C ARG A 35 24.78 1.42 30.59
N ARG A 36 25.92 1.05 30.04
CA ARG A 36 26.37 -0.34 29.89
C ARG A 36 26.56 -0.99 31.26
N GLY A 37 25.81 -2.05 31.51
CA GLY A 37 26.30 -3.11 32.37
C GLY A 37 27.20 -4.02 31.53
N LEU A 38 28.51 -3.82 31.69
CA LEU A 38 29.58 -4.74 31.29
C LEU A 38 29.53 -5.39 29.90
N ALA A 39 30.25 -4.83 28.96
CA ALA A 39 30.99 -5.62 28.01
C ALA A 39 32.41 -5.03 27.92
N ARG A 40 33.31 -5.57 28.70
CA ARG A 40 34.71 -5.55 28.35
C ARG A 40 34.87 -6.38 27.08
N ASP A 41 35.38 -5.71 26.04
CA ASP A 41 36.16 -6.32 24.97
C ASP A 41 35.57 -7.52 24.25
N MET A 42 34.52 -7.29 23.46
CA MET A 42 34.37 -8.10 22.27
C MET A 42 34.01 -7.21 21.12
N VAL A 43 35.04 -6.68 20.44
CA VAL A 43 34.93 -6.33 19.03
C VAL A 43 34.77 -7.66 18.29
N ARG A 44 33.57 -8.22 18.35
CA ARG A 44 33.23 -9.35 17.46
C ARG A 44 33.17 -8.77 16.05
N PRO A 45 33.74 -9.47 15.07
CA PRO A 45 33.50 -9.10 13.69
C PRO A 45 32.00 -9.01 13.44
N LEU A 46 31.54 -7.97 12.70
CA LEU A 46 30.11 -7.77 12.42
C LEU A 46 29.41 -9.00 11.85
N ASN A 47 30.17 -9.85 11.14
CA ASN A 47 29.68 -11.12 10.59
C ASN A 47 29.37 -12.21 11.63
N SER A 48 29.75 -12.03 12.89
CA SER A 48 29.47 -12.98 13.99
C SER A 48 28.59 -12.39 15.10
N GLU A 49 28.09 -11.15 14.95
CA GLU A 49 27.22 -10.52 15.95
C GLU A 49 25.82 -11.15 15.93
N PRO A 50 25.41 -11.86 17.00
CA PRO A 50 24.15 -12.59 17.01
C PRO A 50 22.91 -11.72 17.15
N TRP A 51 23.07 -10.44 17.51
CA TRP A 51 21.98 -9.50 17.78
C TRP A 51 21.66 -8.58 16.63
N MET A 52 22.24 -8.78 15.47
CA MET A 52 21.92 -8.05 14.26
C MET A 52 21.81 -8.98 13.07
N ALA A 53 20.99 -8.61 12.10
CA ALA A 53 21.02 -9.16 10.74
C ALA A 53 21.51 -8.08 9.78
N GLY A 54 22.38 -8.43 8.87
CA GLY A 54 22.96 -7.47 7.95
C GLY A 54 23.18 -8.03 6.56
N LEU A 55 23.47 -7.09 5.67
CA LEU A 55 23.77 -7.33 4.26
C LEU A 55 24.89 -6.41 3.83
N GLU A 56 25.88 -6.96 3.16
CA GLU A 56 26.87 -6.22 2.39
C GLU A 56 26.60 -6.42 0.90
N TRP A 57 26.53 -5.32 0.16
CA TRP A 57 26.42 -5.33 -1.29
C TRP A 57 27.70 -4.73 -1.90
N ASP A 58 28.46 -5.56 -2.62
CA ASP A 58 29.54 -5.12 -3.49
C ASP A 58 28.94 -4.68 -4.83
N LYS A 59 28.80 -3.37 -5.01
CA LYS A 59 28.23 -2.80 -6.23
C LYS A 59 29.12 -2.98 -7.47
N THR A 60 30.41 -3.31 -7.31
CA THR A 60 31.32 -3.56 -8.42
C THR A 60 31.02 -4.91 -9.06
N THR A 61 30.89 -5.94 -8.23
CA THR A 61 30.62 -7.32 -8.65
C THR A 61 29.14 -7.69 -8.63
N ASP A 62 28.28 -6.82 -8.09
CA ASP A 62 26.84 -7.01 -7.87
C ASP A 62 26.54 -8.24 -6.99
N LYS A 63 27.35 -8.43 -5.95
CA LYS A 63 27.24 -9.56 -5.02
C LYS A 63 26.78 -9.13 -3.65
N TYR A 64 25.99 -10.01 -3.05
CA TYR A 64 25.43 -9.82 -1.72
C TYR A 64 26.03 -10.82 -0.74
N THR A 65 26.42 -10.35 0.44
CA THR A 65 26.92 -11.17 1.55
C THR A 65 26.10 -10.91 2.79
N ARG A 66 25.43 -11.94 3.32
CA ARG A 66 24.67 -11.85 4.57
C ARG A 66 25.60 -11.81 5.79
N LEU A 67 25.21 -11.04 6.80
CA LEU A 67 26.00 -10.82 8.01
C LEU A 67 25.17 -11.09 9.27
N GLY A 68 25.87 -11.34 10.39
CA GLY A 68 25.27 -11.49 11.70
C GLY A 68 24.35 -12.71 11.79
N TYR A 69 23.18 -12.56 12.40
CA TYR A 69 22.18 -13.61 12.60
C TYR A 69 21.80 -14.34 11.30
N ALA A 70 21.78 -13.63 10.19
CA ALA A 70 21.46 -14.17 8.88
C ALA A 70 22.67 -14.74 8.11
N GLY A 71 23.89 -14.68 8.66
CA GLY A 71 25.16 -14.82 7.93
C GLY A 71 25.33 -16.07 7.09
N SER A 72 24.87 -17.25 7.53
CA SER A 72 24.98 -18.50 6.78
C SER A 72 23.62 -19.15 6.47
N ARG A 73 22.54 -18.40 6.62
CA ARG A 73 21.18 -18.93 6.59
C ARG A 73 20.41 -18.39 5.40
N ASP A 74 19.40 -19.13 5.01
CA ASP A 74 18.37 -18.65 4.10
C ASP A 74 17.45 -17.62 4.79
N ARG A 75 16.30 -17.36 4.23
CA ARG A 75 15.32 -16.39 4.72
C ARG A 75 14.52 -16.85 5.96
N SER A 76 14.51 -18.15 6.26
CA SER A 76 13.65 -18.72 7.32
C SER A 76 13.88 -18.14 8.73
N PRO A 77 15.09 -17.72 9.15
CA PRO A 77 15.29 -17.12 10.46
C PRO A 77 14.50 -15.81 10.68
N PHE A 78 14.18 -15.07 9.63
CA PHE A 78 13.46 -13.80 9.73
C PHE A 78 11.99 -13.97 10.16
N ASP A 79 11.41 -15.15 10.00
CA ASP A 79 10.04 -15.43 10.44
C ASP A 79 9.90 -15.51 11.96
N THR A 80 11.00 -15.70 12.66
CA THR A 80 11.04 -15.81 14.13
C THR A 80 11.84 -14.71 14.81
N TRP A 81 12.50 -13.83 14.05
CA TRP A 81 13.42 -12.82 14.57
C TRP A 81 12.90 -11.39 14.37
N LEU A 82 12.96 -10.58 15.45
CA LEU A 82 12.54 -9.17 15.37
C LEU A 82 13.55 -8.32 14.58
N PRO A 83 13.09 -7.28 13.87
CA PRO A 83 11.72 -6.77 13.82
C PRO A 83 10.78 -7.54 12.89
N TRP A 84 11.27 -8.39 11.99
CA TRP A 84 10.49 -9.07 10.95
C TRP A 84 9.35 -9.93 11.50
N ALA A 85 9.61 -10.72 12.54
CA ALA A 85 8.59 -11.54 13.20
C ALA A 85 7.47 -10.71 13.84
N GLY A 86 7.73 -9.42 14.10
CA GLY A 86 6.77 -8.47 14.62
C GLY A 86 5.95 -7.76 13.54
N MET A 87 6.30 -7.92 12.27
CA MET A 87 5.50 -7.40 11.17
C MET A 87 4.26 -8.28 10.98
N ARG A 88 3.11 -7.78 11.43
CA ARG A 88 1.87 -8.56 11.46
C ARG A 88 0.69 -7.73 11.00
N ARG A 89 -0.17 -8.32 10.19
CA ARG A 89 -1.49 -7.75 9.90
C ARG A 89 -2.31 -7.65 11.18
N CYS A 90 -3.00 -6.53 11.35
CA CYS A 90 -3.91 -6.29 12.46
C CYS A 90 -5.09 -5.43 12.01
N ASN A 91 -6.15 -5.44 12.80
CA ASN A 91 -7.18 -4.43 12.73
C ASN A 91 -6.80 -3.27 13.66
N LEU A 92 -6.88 -2.05 13.15
CA LEU A 92 -6.58 -0.82 13.89
C LEU A 92 -7.82 0.06 13.90
N ASP A 93 -8.32 0.44 15.07
CA ASP A 93 -9.44 1.38 15.16
C ASP A 93 -9.01 2.81 14.80
N ASP A 94 -9.96 3.73 14.66
CA ASP A 94 -9.68 5.12 14.28
C ASP A 94 -8.84 5.88 15.33
N ASN A 95 -8.72 5.36 16.57
CA ASN A 95 -7.86 5.91 17.63
C ASN A 95 -6.45 5.29 17.64
N GLY A 96 -6.11 4.42 16.69
CA GLY A 96 -4.81 3.76 16.62
C GLY A 96 -4.62 2.57 17.57
N LYS A 97 -5.71 2.05 18.14
CA LYS A 97 -5.66 0.86 18.97
C LYS A 97 -5.82 -0.40 18.13
N VAL A 98 -4.91 -1.37 18.32
CA VAL A 98 -5.05 -2.71 17.73
C VAL A 98 -6.22 -3.43 18.41
N THR A 99 -7.20 -3.85 17.61
CA THR A 99 -8.40 -4.58 18.06
C THR A 99 -8.25 -6.09 17.87
N ALA A 100 -7.50 -6.55 16.86
CA ALA A 100 -7.20 -7.95 16.61
C ALA A 100 -5.96 -8.08 15.71
N TYR A 101 -5.21 -9.17 15.86
CA TYR A 101 -4.16 -9.56 14.93
C TYR A 101 -4.67 -10.62 13.94
N HIS A 102 -4.02 -10.72 12.78
CA HIS A 102 -4.27 -11.82 11.85
C HIS A 102 -4.06 -13.18 12.55
N GLY A 103 -5.05 -14.05 12.43
CA GLY A 103 -5.14 -15.33 13.16
C GLY A 103 -6.06 -15.30 14.37
N ASP A 104 -6.37 -14.14 14.92
CA ASP A 104 -7.37 -14.01 16.00
C ASP A 104 -8.79 -14.18 15.43
N ALA A 105 -9.69 -14.77 16.24
CA ALA A 105 -11.08 -14.96 15.83
C ALA A 105 -11.84 -13.64 15.53
N ALA A 106 -11.39 -12.54 16.11
CA ALA A 106 -11.95 -11.20 15.90
C ALA A 106 -11.38 -10.46 14.68
N TYR A 107 -10.31 -10.98 14.05
CA TYR A 107 -9.72 -10.33 12.87
C TYR A 107 -10.68 -10.31 11.69
N ARG A 108 -10.78 -9.16 11.03
CA ARG A 108 -11.63 -8.96 9.85
C ARG A 108 -10.86 -8.23 8.77
N ALA A 109 -10.76 -8.84 7.60
CA ALA A 109 -10.08 -8.23 6.45
C ALA A 109 -10.94 -7.17 5.74
N ASP A 110 -12.25 -7.20 5.92
CA ASP A 110 -13.25 -6.31 5.31
C ASP A 110 -13.39 -4.95 6.00
N GLY A 111 -12.64 -4.71 7.07
CA GLY A 111 -12.67 -3.45 7.82
C GLY A 111 -13.79 -3.34 8.86
N SER A 112 -14.61 -4.38 9.06
CA SER A 112 -15.69 -4.37 10.06
C SER A 112 -15.19 -4.32 11.51
N ASN A 113 -13.89 -4.58 11.75
CA ASN A 113 -13.24 -4.45 13.05
C ASN A 113 -12.08 -3.43 13.06
N GLY A 114 -12.10 -2.45 12.17
CA GLY A 114 -11.07 -1.43 11.99
C GLY A 114 -10.26 -1.60 10.71
N GLN A 115 -9.35 -0.65 10.45
CA GLN A 115 -8.51 -0.67 9.26
C GLN A 115 -7.55 -1.86 9.29
N VAL A 116 -7.32 -2.49 8.15
CA VAL A 116 -6.35 -3.59 8.04
C VAL A 116 -4.97 -2.99 7.80
N MET A 117 -4.13 -3.07 8.83
CA MET A 117 -2.80 -2.48 8.83
C MET A 117 -1.74 -3.57 9.05
N VAL A 118 -0.51 -3.28 8.73
CA VAL A 118 0.67 -4.06 9.12
C VAL A 118 1.43 -3.26 10.17
N GLU A 119 1.59 -3.85 11.35
CA GLU A 119 2.44 -3.33 12.41
C GLU A 119 3.91 -3.47 12.02
N ILE A 120 4.71 -2.41 12.18
CA ILE A 120 6.16 -2.41 11.98
C ILE A 120 6.78 -2.02 13.32
N PRO A 121 7.41 -2.96 14.05
CA PRO A 121 8.09 -2.66 15.31
C PRO A 121 9.30 -1.75 15.09
N ALA A 122 9.60 -0.90 16.07
CA ALA A 122 10.80 -0.08 16.04
C ALA A 122 12.06 -0.96 16.01
N PHE A 123 13.04 -0.51 15.26
CA PHE A 123 14.33 -1.18 15.14
C PHE A 123 15.47 -0.17 15.01
N TRP A 124 16.66 -0.63 15.36
CA TRP A 124 17.91 0.11 15.18
C TRP A 124 18.61 -0.36 13.92
N TYR A 125 19.32 0.53 13.27
CA TYR A 125 20.04 0.23 12.04
C TYR A 125 21.43 0.89 12.04
N ARG A 126 22.28 0.38 11.20
CA ARG A 126 23.59 0.95 10.88
C ARG A 126 23.83 0.77 9.39
N THR A 127 24.17 1.85 8.70
CA THR A 127 24.62 1.83 7.31
C THR A 127 26.08 2.22 7.25
N GLU A 128 26.88 1.51 6.47
CA GLU A 128 28.28 1.81 6.19
C GLU A 128 28.48 1.98 4.69
N ILE A 129 29.11 3.10 4.33
CA ILE A 129 29.54 3.36 2.96
C ILE A 129 30.95 2.76 2.80
N LEU A 130 31.09 1.74 1.96
CA LEU A 130 32.33 1.05 1.70
C LEU A 130 32.94 1.52 0.38
N SER A 131 34.24 1.27 0.17
CA SER A 131 34.89 1.58 -1.11
C SER A 131 34.28 0.81 -2.30
N THR A 132 33.73 -0.39 -2.04
CA THR A 132 33.13 -1.28 -3.05
C THR A 132 31.60 -1.26 -3.08
N GLY A 133 30.93 -0.62 -2.11
CA GLY A 133 29.48 -0.64 -2.02
C GLY A 133 28.94 -0.19 -0.68
N TYR A 134 28.03 -0.96 -0.11
CA TYR A 134 27.32 -0.59 1.11
C TYR A 134 27.12 -1.79 2.02
N ARG A 135 27.01 -1.50 3.32
CA ARG A 135 26.60 -2.48 4.33
C ARG A 135 25.44 -1.92 5.14
N TRP A 136 24.37 -2.68 5.26
CA TRP A 136 23.21 -2.38 6.06
C TRP A 136 23.03 -3.43 7.15
N CYS A 137 22.83 -2.98 8.37
CA CYS A 137 22.59 -3.82 9.53
C CYS A 137 21.34 -3.37 10.26
N VAL A 138 20.54 -4.32 10.73
CA VAL A 138 19.30 -4.11 11.48
C VAL A 138 19.38 -4.89 12.79
N SER A 139 18.94 -4.27 13.89
CA SER A 139 18.90 -4.89 15.22
C SER A 139 17.58 -4.57 15.92
N PRO A 140 16.99 -5.50 16.67
CA PRO A 140 15.81 -5.23 17.50
C PRO A 140 16.12 -4.36 18.74
N CYS A 141 17.38 -4.09 19.00
CA CYS A 141 17.81 -3.31 20.15
C CYS A 141 18.99 -2.39 19.80
N ALA A 142 19.22 -1.40 20.65
CA ALA A 142 20.36 -0.50 20.50
C ALA A 142 21.68 -1.26 20.67
N LEU A 143 22.51 -1.24 19.65
CA LEU A 143 23.89 -1.75 19.65
C LEU A 143 24.87 -0.58 19.44
N PRO A 144 26.17 -0.76 19.81
CA PRO A 144 27.18 0.25 19.55
C PRO A 144 27.25 0.63 18.06
N GLY A 145 27.12 1.92 17.75
CA GLY A 145 27.12 2.44 16.38
C GLY A 145 25.83 2.25 15.61
N PHE A 146 24.78 1.67 16.22
CA PHE A 146 23.43 1.64 15.67
C PHE A 146 22.63 2.85 16.16
N LYS A 147 21.76 3.37 15.30
CA LYS A 147 20.80 4.43 15.61
C LYS A 147 19.38 3.93 15.36
N LEU A 148 18.42 4.49 16.11
CA LEU A 148 17.01 4.20 15.87
C LEU A 148 16.64 4.66 14.47
N HIS A 149 15.92 3.83 13.71
CA HIS A 149 15.50 4.22 12.35
C HIS A 149 14.57 5.44 12.43
N PRO A 150 14.75 6.47 11.57
CA PRO A 150 14.02 7.74 11.67
C PRO A 150 12.51 7.59 11.50
N ALA A 151 12.03 6.53 10.88
CA ALA A 151 10.59 6.22 10.83
C ALA A 151 9.93 6.14 12.21
N PHE A 152 10.69 5.89 13.27
CA PHE A 152 10.21 5.76 14.65
C PHE A 152 10.49 6.99 15.51
N VAL A 153 10.87 8.10 14.89
CA VAL A 153 10.97 9.40 15.57
C VAL A 153 10.01 10.35 14.87
N ARG A 154 9.02 10.84 15.61
CA ARG A 154 7.99 11.74 15.05
C ARG A 154 7.84 12.96 15.93
N HIS A 155 8.18 14.14 15.39
CA HIS A 155 8.19 15.39 16.13
C HIS A 155 8.97 15.26 17.46
N GLY A 156 10.15 14.62 17.40
CA GLY A 156 11.00 14.37 18.58
C GLY A 156 10.48 13.27 19.52
N VAL A 157 9.33 12.65 19.26
CA VAL A 157 8.76 11.56 20.07
C VAL A 157 9.14 10.21 19.49
N ILE A 158 9.71 9.35 20.33
CA ILE A 158 10.04 7.97 19.95
C ILE A 158 8.77 7.11 19.96
N LYS A 159 8.49 6.46 18.84
CA LYS A 159 7.41 5.50 18.66
C LYS A 159 7.97 4.09 18.74
N SER A 160 7.31 3.21 19.49
CA SER A 160 7.67 1.79 19.57
C SER A 160 7.30 1.00 18.32
N ARG A 161 6.43 1.56 17.48
CA ARG A 161 5.95 0.98 16.24
C ARG A 161 5.28 2.05 15.37
N VAL A 162 5.16 1.76 14.09
CA VAL A 162 4.30 2.46 13.13
C VAL A 162 3.45 1.45 12.38
N PHE A 163 2.39 1.90 11.73
CA PHE A 163 1.51 1.02 10.98
C PHE A 163 1.38 1.49 9.53
N VAL A 164 1.34 0.56 8.60
CA VAL A 164 1.13 0.82 7.18
C VAL A 164 -0.07 0.02 6.68
N GLY A 165 -0.89 0.58 5.82
CA GLY A 165 -2.03 -0.11 5.22
C GLY A 165 -1.63 -1.44 4.59
N ALA A 166 -2.32 -2.51 4.94
CA ALA A 166 -2.10 -3.81 4.33
C ALA A 166 -2.41 -3.80 2.83
N TYR A 167 -3.25 -2.89 2.39
CA TYR A 167 -3.70 -2.77 0.99
C TYR A 167 -3.44 -1.37 0.43
N LYS A 168 -3.42 -1.27 -0.91
CA LYS A 168 -3.56 0.04 -1.58
C LYS A 168 -4.83 0.71 -1.09
N ALA A 169 -4.77 2.02 -0.89
CA ALA A 169 -5.86 2.74 -0.24
C ALA A 169 -7.15 2.72 -1.07
N SER A 170 -8.26 2.46 -0.40
CA SER A 170 -9.63 2.72 -0.82
C SER A 170 -10.20 3.93 -0.05
N ALA A 171 -11.49 4.21 -0.20
CA ALA A 171 -12.15 5.25 0.56
C ALA A 171 -13.34 4.72 1.35
N TYR A 172 -13.66 5.42 2.44
CA TYR A 172 -14.85 5.22 3.24
C TYR A 172 -15.74 6.47 3.12
N ASP A 173 -16.95 6.28 2.59
CA ASP A 173 -17.98 7.31 2.45
C ASP A 173 -18.63 7.54 3.83
N VAL A 174 -18.58 8.75 4.32
CA VAL A 174 -19.12 9.14 5.64
C VAL A 174 -20.60 9.45 5.61
N THR A 175 -21.24 9.47 4.44
CA THR A 175 -22.67 9.77 4.29
C THR A 175 -23.54 8.63 4.83
N ALA A 176 -24.83 8.91 5.00
CA ALA A 176 -25.78 7.89 5.44
C ALA A 176 -25.84 6.71 4.46
N SER A 177 -25.84 5.50 5.00
CA SER A 177 -25.83 4.27 4.22
C SER A 177 -27.06 4.13 3.32
N ALA A 178 -26.82 3.86 2.03
CA ALA A 178 -27.86 3.57 1.04
C ALA A 178 -27.37 2.50 0.05
N THR A 179 -28.22 1.56 -0.30
CA THR A 179 -27.97 0.58 -1.36
C THR A 179 -28.36 1.16 -2.72
N GLU A 180 -27.50 0.97 -3.71
CA GLU A 180 -27.77 1.47 -5.06
C GLU A 180 -28.94 0.74 -5.71
N VAL A 181 -29.82 1.49 -6.38
CA VAL A 181 -30.92 0.96 -7.17
C VAL A 181 -30.88 1.52 -8.59
N ASN A 182 -30.78 0.64 -9.57
CA ASN A 182 -30.88 0.96 -10.99
C ASN A 182 -32.18 0.38 -11.57
N THR A 183 -32.96 1.21 -12.23
CA THR A 183 -34.18 0.76 -12.93
C THR A 183 -33.96 0.78 -14.43
N ILE A 184 -34.14 -0.36 -15.06
CA ILE A 184 -34.10 -0.56 -16.51
C ILE A 184 -35.55 -0.68 -16.97
N THR A 185 -36.03 0.29 -17.75
CA THR A 185 -37.37 0.25 -18.34
C THR A 185 -37.27 -0.05 -19.82
N VAL A 186 -37.73 -1.22 -20.25
CA VAL A 186 -37.75 -1.61 -21.65
C VAL A 186 -38.84 -0.81 -22.37
N THR A 187 -38.44 -0.10 -23.41
CA THR A 187 -39.32 0.81 -24.18
C THR A 187 -39.76 0.23 -25.53
N ALA A 188 -39.02 -0.75 -26.04
CA ALA A 188 -39.42 -1.53 -27.24
C ALA A 188 -38.96 -2.98 -27.11
N GLY A 189 -39.80 -3.90 -27.58
CA GLY A 189 -39.50 -5.34 -27.59
C GLY A 189 -38.52 -5.77 -28.69
N ALA A 190 -38.24 -7.05 -28.77
CA ALA A 190 -37.28 -7.63 -29.69
C ALA A 190 -37.88 -7.82 -31.10
N SER A 191 -37.34 -7.16 -32.09
CA SER A 191 -37.64 -7.39 -33.51
C SER A 191 -36.83 -8.52 -34.15
N ALA A 192 -35.72 -8.89 -33.49
CA ALA A 192 -34.85 -10.02 -33.89
C ALA A 192 -34.37 -10.76 -32.64
N SER A 193 -34.10 -12.06 -32.81
CA SER A 193 -33.49 -12.88 -31.77
C SER A 193 -32.02 -12.53 -31.59
N GLY A 194 -31.52 -12.55 -30.35
CA GLY A 194 -30.13 -12.22 -30.01
C GLY A 194 -29.96 -11.98 -28.54
N ASN A 195 -28.92 -11.25 -28.19
CA ASN A 195 -28.62 -10.90 -26.81
C ASN A 195 -28.76 -9.39 -26.57
N VAL A 196 -29.37 -9.02 -25.47
CA VAL A 196 -29.25 -7.70 -24.86
C VAL A 196 -28.20 -7.75 -23.78
N THR A 197 -27.57 -6.62 -23.49
CA THR A 197 -26.46 -6.54 -22.51
C THR A 197 -26.74 -5.45 -21.51
N ILE A 198 -26.57 -5.77 -20.22
CA ILE A 198 -26.53 -4.81 -19.11
C ILE A 198 -25.10 -4.81 -18.58
N THR A 199 -24.49 -3.63 -18.47
CA THR A 199 -23.19 -3.48 -17.82
C THR A 199 -23.39 -2.75 -16.52
N LEU A 200 -23.04 -3.42 -15.42
CA LEU A 200 -23.00 -2.87 -14.06
C LEU A 200 -21.53 -2.65 -13.67
N ASP A 201 -21.31 -1.72 -12.77
CA ASP A 201 -19.97 -1.40 -12.25
C ASP A 201 -18.93 -1.11 -13.36
N GLY A 202 -19.41 -0.62 -14.51
CA GLY A 202 -18.60 -0.17 -15.64
C GLY A 202 -17.84 -1.25 -16.41
N ASN A 203 -17.87 -2.52 -15.99
CA ASN A 203 -16.89 -3.49 -16.48
C ASN A 203 -17.43 -4.86 -16.86
N ARG A 204 -18.51 -5.34 -16.25
CA ARG A 204 -19.02 -6.67 -16.57
C ARG A 204 -20.29 -6.60 -17.40
N PRO A 205 -20.24 -7.02 -18.67
CA PRO A 205 -21.46 -7.21 -19.44
C PRO A 205 -22.18 -8.47 -18.97
N ILE A 206 -23.45 -8.32 -18.59
CA ILE A 206 -24.39 -9.42 -18.31
C ILE A 206 -25.30 -9.54 -19.52
N THR A 207 -25.23 -10.66 -20.22
CA THR A 207 -25.97 -10.89 -21.44
C THR A 207 -27.23 -11.69 -21.16
N VAL A 208 -28.36 -11.28 -21.75
CA VAL A 208 -29.66 -11.93 -21.64
C VAL A 208 -30.21 -12.21 -23.03
N ALA A 209 -30.50 -13.46 -23.31
CA ALA A 209 -31.05 -13.86 -24.60
C ALA A 209 -32.53 -13.45 -24.75
N VAL A 210 -32.85 -12.87 -25.89
CA VAL A 210 -34.22 -12.50 -26.28
C VAL A 210 -34.58 -13.14 -27.65
N VAL A 211 -35.86 -13.29 -27.90
CA VAL A 211 -36.37 -13.93 -29.17
C VAL A 211 -37.19 -12.89 -29.92
N ALA A 212 -37.15 -12.94 -31.24
CA ALA A 212 -37.99 -12.10 -32.07
C ALA A 212 -39.48 -12.27 -31.70
N GLY A 213 -40.14 -11.12 -31.45
CA GLY A 213 -41.54 -11.11 -30.98
C GLY A 213 -41.71 -10.98 -29.46
N ASP A 214 -40.63 -11.07 -28.65
CA ASP A 214 -40.72 -10.69 -27.23
C ASP A 214 -41.15 -9.23 -27.12
N ASP A 215 -42.26 -8.96 -26.49
CA ASP A 215 -42.67 -7.57 -26.16
C ASP A 215 -41.82 -7.00 -25.03
N ALA A 216 -42.04 -5.74 -24.68
CA ALA A 216 -41.29 -5.07 -23.64
C ALA A 216 -41.41 -5.77 -22.28
N ASN A 217 -42.57 -6.33 -21.94
CA ASN A 217 -42.80 -7.05 -20.69
C ASN A 217 -42.07 -8.38 -20.67
N ALA A 218 -42.08 -9.12 -21.79
CA ALA A 218 -41.37 -10.37 -21.92
C ALA A 218 -39.85 -10.19 -21.82
N VAL A 219 -39.30 -9.16 -22.46
CA VAL A 219 -37.88 -8.80 -22.32
C VAL A 219 -37.55 -8.47 -20.88
N ALA A 220 -38.34 -7.59 -20.22
CA ALA A 220 -38.11 -7.22 -18.82
C ALA A 220 -38.22 -8.43 -17.87
N ALA A 221 -39.12 -9.38 -18.13
CA ALA A 221 -39.21 -10.61 -17.36
C ALA A 221 -37.94 -11.47 -17.49
N LYS A 222 -37.36 -11.56 -18.69
CA LYS A 222 -36.07 -12.23 -18.90
C LYS A 222 -34.92 -11.53 -18.20
N LEU A 223 -34.90 -10.18 -18.20
CA LEU A 223 -33.96 -9.41 -17.43
C LEU A 223 -34.09 -9.71 -15.91
N ARG A 224 -35.31 -9.76 -15.37
CA ARG A 224 -35.54 -10.09 -13.94
C ARG A 224 -35.13 -11.53 -13.59
N ALA A 225 -35.16 -12.45 -14.52
CA ALA A 225 -34.76 -13.86 -14.31
C ALA A 225 -33.23 -14.07 -14.40
N ALA A 226 -32.49 -13.10 -14.87
CA ALA A 226 -31.04 -13.21 -15.03
C ALA A 226 -30.34 -13.07 -13.66
N THR A 227 -29.12 -13.63 -13.59
CA THR A 227 -28.25 -13.50 -12.41
C THR A 227 -27.29 -12.32 -12.58
N TYR A 228 -27.27 -11.45 -11.60
CA TYR A 228 -26.44 -10.25 -11.58
C TYR A 228 -25.35 -10.37 -10.53
N ASP A 229 -24.46 -11.36 -10.71
CA ASP A 229 -23.25 -11.54 -9.91
C ASP A 229 -22.07 -10.86 -10.62
N CYS A 230 -21.44 -9.90 -9.94
CA CYS A 230 -20.31 -9.14 -10.48
C CYS A 230 -18.95 -9.81 -10.25
N SER A 231 -18.89 -10.96 -9.58
CA SER A 231 -17.66 -11.75 -9.41
C SER A 231 -17.11 -12.24 -10.78
N PRO A 232 -15.78 -12.25 -10.99
CA PRO A 232 -14.69 -11.84 -10.12
C PRO A 232 -14.34 -10.34 -10.20
N TYR A 233 -15.11 -9.51 -10.88
CA TYR A 233 -14.83 -8.09 -11.13
C TYR A 233 -15.11 -7.21 -9.92
N SER A 234 -16.11 -7.61 -9.14
CA SER A 234 -16.55 -6.94 -7.92
C SER A 234 -17.23 -7.98 -7.04
N PRO A 235 -17.09 -7.94 -5.72
CA PRO A 235 -17.70 -8.91 -4.81
C PRO A 235 -19.21 -8.72 -4.65
N GLN A 236 -19.82 -7.74 -5.34
CA GLN A 236 -21.25 -7.44 -5.22
C GLN A 236 -22.10 -8.26 -6.16
N SER A 237 -23.36 -8.41 -5.76
CA SER A 237 -24.45 -8.89 -6.58
C SER A 237 -25.63 -7.91 -6.54
N PHE A 238 -26.52 -8.01 -7.51
CA PHE A 238 -27.74 -7.24 -7.52
C PHE A 238 -28.92 -8.19 -7.52
N ALA A 239 -29.89 -7.92 -6.64
CA ALA A 239 -31.17 -8.59 -6.67
C ALA A 239 -32.07 -7.93 -7.73
N ALA A 240 -32.65 -8.74 -8.60
CA ALA A 240 -33.57 -8.26 -9.62
C ALA A 240 -35.03 -8.36 -9.11
N SER A 241 -35.81 -7.32 -9.36
CA SER A 241 -37.23 -7.21 -9.02
C SER A 241 -37.96 -6.34 -10.06
N GLY A 242 -39.20 -6.00 -9.82
CA GLY A 242 -40.02 -5.13 -10.69
C GLY A 242 -41.18 -5.86 -11.31
N ALA A 243 -41.96 -5.16 -12.13
CA ALA A 243 -43.11 -5.68 -12.85
C ALA A 243 -43.18 -5.07 -14.27
N ASP A 244 -44.06 -5.61 -15.10
CA ASP A 244 -44.30 -5.14 -16.47
C ASP A 244 -42.98 -4.96 -17.25
N ALA A 245 -42.79 -3.82 -17.88
CA ALA A 245 -41.60 -3.49 -18.66
C ALA A 245 -40.38 -3.05 -17.80
N ALA A 246 -40.47 -3.10 -16.48
CA ALA A 246 -39.39 -2.67 -15.58
C ALA A 246 -38.60 -3.84 -14.99
N CYS A 247 -37.27 -3.73 -14.98
CA CYS A 247 -36.34 -4.53 -14.20
C CYS A 247 -35.60 -3.60 -13.24
N ILE A 248 -35.77 -3.81 -11.93
CA ILE A 248 -35.17 -3.05 -10.85
C ILE A 248 -34.04 -3.88 -10.27
N LEU A 249 -32.83 -3.34 -10.30
CA LEU A 249 -31.61 -3.97 -9.78
C LEU A 249 -31.17 -3.27 -8.51
N THR A 250 -31.27 -3.95 -7.37
CA THR A 250 -30.86 -3.45 -6.05
C THR A 250 -29.55 -4.09 -5.65
N CYS A 251 -28.51 -3.30 -5.37
CA CYS A 251 -27.22 -3.79 -4.92
C CYS A 251 -27.33 -4.51 -3.57
N SER A 252 -26.54 -5.56 -3.38
CA SER A 252 -26.53 -6.35 -2.14
C SER A 252 -25.89 -5.63 -0.95
N VAL A 253 -25.11 -4.58 -1.20
CA VAL A 253 -24.36 -3.82 -0.18
C VAL A 253 -24.45 -2.31 -0.44
N PRO A 254 -24.35 -1.46 0.59
CA PRO A 254 -24.27 -0.01 0.42
C PRO A 254 -22.90 0.42 -0.16
N GLY A 255 -22.76 1.71 -0.48
CA GLY A 255 -21.49 2.32 -0.85
C GLY A 255 -21.06 2.15 -2.32
N LEU A 256 -21.71 1.30 -3.09
CA LEU A 256 -21.42 1.15 -4.53
C LEU A 256 -22.05 2.30 -5.31
N LYS A 257 -21.25 2.92 -6.21
CA LYS A 257 -21.73 4.02 -7.09
C LYS A 257 -21.44 3.63 -8.54
N THR A 258 -22.32 2.83 -9.16
CA THR A 258 -22.14 2.39 -10.54
C THR A 258 -22.70 3.41 -11.57
N THR A 259 -22.38 3.16 -12.83
CA THR A 259 -23.08 3.75 -13.98
C THR A 259 -23.60 2.60 -14.81
N ALA A 260 -24.80 2.10 -14.50
CA ALA A 260 -25.42 1.03 -15.25
C ALA A 260 -25.74 1.49 -16.68
N THR A 261 -25.46 0.62 -17.65
CA THR A 261 -25.79 0.87 -19.06
C THR A 261 -26.54 -0.32 -19.65
N PHE A 262 -27.32 -0.06 -20.70
CA PHE A 262 -28.07 -1.06 -21.47
C PHE A 262 -27.70 -0.97 -22.94
N SER A 263 -27.55 -2.12 -23.58
CA SER A 263 -27.40 -2.23 -25.03
C SER A 263 -28.34 -3.31 -25.56
N GLY A 264 -29.17 -2.94 -26.51
CA GLY A 264 -30.04 -3.90 -27.22
C GLY A 264 -29.33 -4.74 -28.28
N GLY A 265 -28.05 -4.44 -28.57
CA GLY A 265 -27.32 -5.11 -29.64
C GLY A 265 -28.05 -5.01 -30.98
N THR A 266 -28.19 -6.16 -31.67
CA THR A 266 -28.90 -6.26 -32.97
C THR A 266 -30.37 -6.69 -32.81
N THR A 267 -30.90 -6.76 -31.57
CA THR A 267 -32.24 -7.30 -31.31
C THR A 267 -33.37 -6.31 -31.56
N GLY A 268 -33.10 -5.04 -31.73
CA GLY A 268 -34.07 -3.96 -31.82
C GLY A 268 -34.68 -3.55 -30.47
N VAL A 269 -34.30 -4.20 -29.36
CA VAL A 269 -34.74 -3.83 -28.01
C VAL A 269 -34.16 -2.46 -27.62
N THR A 270 -35.02 -1.61 -27.12
CA THR A 270 -34.61 -0.33 -26.50
C THR A 270 -35.03 -0.27 -25.05
N ALA A 271 -34.23 0.37 -24.22
CA ALA A 271 -34.55 0.59 -22.80
C ALA A 271 -33.92 1.91 -22.31
N THR A 272 -34.53 2.47 -21.30
CA THR A 272 -33.93 3.55 -20.50
C THR A 272 -33.35 2.98 -19.22
N VAL A 273 -32.25 3.56 -18.73
CA VAL A 273 -31.65 3.21 -17.45
C VAL A 273 -31.68 4.44 -16.55
N ALA A 274 -32.26 4.32 -15.38
CA ALA A 274 -32.30 5.37 -14.37
C ALA A 274 -31.73 4.83 -13.05
N LYS A 275 -30.76 5.53 -12.49
CA LYS A 275 -30.32 5.32 -11.11
C LYS A 275 -31.33 6.02 -10.18
N THR A 276 -32.18 5.25 -9.53
CA THR A 276 -33.24 5.77 -8.66
C THR A 276 -32.76 5.99 -7.22
N VAL A 277 -31.75 5.22 -6.79
CA VAL A 277 -31.02 5.45 -5.54
C VAL A 277 -29.52 5.36 -5.84
N THR A 278 -28.78 6.37 -5.42
CA THR A 278 -27.31 6.33 -5.48
C THR A 278 -26.80 5.61 -4.23
N GLY A 279 -25.93 4.63 -4.41
CA GLY A 279 -25.23 3.98 -3.30
C GLY A 279 -24.43 4.99 -2.49
N ALA A 280 -24.44 4.87 -1.18
CA ALA A 280 -23.78 5.78 -0.26
C ALA A 280 -23.40 5.05 1.05
N GLY A 281 -22.45 5.63 1.76
CA GLY A 281 -22.01 5.18 3.10
C GLY A 281 -21.20 3.90 3.09
N GLY A 282 -20.26 3.82 4.01
CA GLY A 282 -19.39 2.66 4.16
C GLY A 282 -18.19 2.63 3.21
N TYR A 283 -17.55 1.48 3.10
CA TYR A 283 -16.38 1.33 2.21
C TYR A 283 -16.80 1.41 0.75
N MET A 284 -16.13 2.29 0.00
CA MET A 284 -16.35 2.43 -1.43
C MET A 284 -15.81 1.21 -2.15
N LEU A 285 -16.71 0.45 -2.78
CA LEU A 285 -16.38 -0.82 -3.41
C LEU A 285 -15.70 -0.65 -4.78
N ASN A 286 -15.85 0.51 -5.40
CA ASN A 286 -15.20 0.89 -6.65
C ASN A 286 -14.49 2.25 -6.50
N ASP A 287 -13.83 2.74 -7.55
CA ASP A 287 -13.24 4.08 -7.62
C ASP A 287 -14.28 5.06 -8.21
N PRO A 288 -15.14 5.67 -7.37
CA PRO A 288 -16.37 6.31 -7.84
C PRO A 288 -16.17 7.76 -8.29
N THR A 289 -17.11 8.25 -9.08
CA THR A 289 -17.31 9.69 -9.25
C THR A 289 -17.91 10.29 -7.97
N GLY A 290 -17.42 11.47 -7.57
CA GLY A 290 -18.03 12.23 -6.47
C GLY A 290 -17.57 11.77 -5.08
N ARG A 291 -16.33 11.23 -4.96
CA ARG A 291 -15.66 11.13 -3.66
C ARG A 291 -15.52 12.53 -3.06
N ASP A 292 -15.86 12.68 -1.78
CA ASP A 292 -15.79 13.96 -1.09
C ASP A 292 -14.41 14.16 -0.45
N ASN A 293 -13.58 14.98 -1.08
CA ASN A 293 -12.24 15.32 -0.60
C ASN A 293 -12.24 16.51 0.40
N THR A 294 -13.38 16.90 0.95
CA THR A 294 -13.48 18.04 1.91
C THR A 294 -12.73 17.70 3.19
N ALA A 295 -11.95 18.64 3.70
CA ALA A 295 -11.26 18.49 4.98
C ALA A 295 -12.26 18.42 6.15
N THR A 296 -12.01 17.55 7.11
CA THR A 296 -12.74 17.32 8.37
C THR A 296 -14.08 16.60 8.21
N THR A 297 -14.84 16.88 7.18
CA THR A 297 -16.22 16.36 7.00
C THR A 297 -16.36 15.40 5.82
N GLY A 298 -15.35 15.35 4.94
CA GLY A 298 -15.35 14.51 3.75
C GLY A 298 -15.02 13.05 4.04
N ASP A 299 -14.90 12.30 2.97
CA ASP A 299 -14.58 10.87 2.99
C ASP A 299 -13.22 10.58 3.65
N LYS A 300 -13.04 9.32 4.07
CA LYS A 300 -11.82 8.89 4.78
C LYS A 300 -11.02 7.92 3.92
N LEU A 301 -9.70 8.07 3.91
CA LEU A 301 -8.82 7.06 3.33
C LEU A 301 -8.95 5.75 4.11
N ALA A 302 -8.94 4.60 3.43
CA ALA A 302 -9.18 3.30 4.05
C ALA A 302 -8.20 2.23 3.54
N SER A 303 -7.96 1.21 4.36
CA SER A 303 -7.20 0.01 4.02
C SER A 303 -8.01 -1.22 4.40
N VAL A 304 -8.73 -1.80 3.45
CA VAL A 304 -9.60 -2.97 3.64
C VAL A 304 -9.57 -3.87 2.41
N SER A 305 -9.95 -5.14 2.57
CA SER A 305 -10.03 -6.13 1.51
C SER A 305 -11.37 -6.06 0.77
N GLY A 306 -11.38 -6.51 -0.49
CA GLY A 306 -12.60 -6.66 -1.29
C GLY A 306 -13.12 -5.36 -1.90
N VAL A 307 -12.29 -4.33 -1.97
CA VAL A 307 -12.63 -3.04 -2.55
C VAL A 307 -11.64 -2.65 -3.64
N LYS A 308 -12.05 -1.80 -4.55
CA LYS A 308 -11.14 -1.26 -5.57
C LYS A 308 -10.30 -0.13 -4.96
N PRO A 309 -8.97 -0.14 -5.16
CA PRO A 309 -8.15 0.99 -4.77
C PRO A 309 -8.59 2.27 -5.48
N ILE A 310 -8.63 3.38 -4.75
CA ILE A 310 -8.94 4.69 -5.34
C ILE A 310 -7.74 5.27 -6.07
N SER A 311 -8.02 6.06 -7.09
CA SER A 311 -7.03 6.77 -7.90
C SER A 311 -7.54 8.15 -8.29
N GLY A 312 -6.79 8.85 -9.11
CA GLY A 312 -7.24 10.08 -9.75
C GLY A 312 -8.12 9.86 -10.98
N TRP A 313 -8.77 8.72 -11.15
CA TRP A 313 -9.54 8.38 -12.35
C TRP A 313 -10.79 9.24 -12.53
N LYS A 314 -11.75 9.13 -11.63
CA LYS A 314 -13.06 9.83 -11.75
C LYS A 314 -13.18 11.02 -10.81
N THR A 315 -12.43 11.00 -9.74
CA THR A 315 -12.33 12.10 -8.78
C THR A 315 -10.86 12.36 -8.53
N SER A 316 -10.45 13.61 -8.54
CA SER A 316 -9.06 14.00 -8.30
C SER A 316 -8.49 13.34 -7.04
N LEU A 317 -7.24 12.89 -7.10
CA LEU A 317 -6.46 12.37 -5.99
C LEU A 317 -5.03 12.89 -6.07
N THR A 318 -4.87 14.19 -5.84
CA THR A 318 -3.57 14.82 -5.61
C THR A 318 -2.96 14.36 -4.29
N LEU A 319 -1.67 14.63 -4.05
CA LEU A 319 -1.04 14.34 -2.76
C LEU A 319 -1.78 15.03 -1.60
N ASN A 320 -2.21 16.28 -1.81
CA ASN A 320 -2.94 17.03 -0.79
C ASN A 320 -4.32 16.43 -0.48
N GLU A 321 -5.05 15.98 -1.50
CA GLU A 321 -6.34 15.30 -1.33
C GLU A 321 -6.18 13.94 -0.64
N ALA A 322 -5.15 13.16 -1.00
CA ALA A 322 -4.84 11.91 -0.33
C ALA A 322 -4.54 12.13 1.17
N ARG A 323 -3.75 13.17 1.50
CA ARG A 323 -3.48 13.59 2.88
C ARG A 323 -4.75 14.01 3.60
N THR A 324 -5.60 14.80 2.97
CA THR A 324 -6.91 15.22 3.52
C THR A 324 -7.77 14.02 3.88
N LEU A 325 -7.90 13.05 2.98
CA LEU A 325 -8.67 11.82 3.23
C LEU A 325 -8.07 10.97 4.36
N ALA A 326 -6.74 10.95 4.52
CA ALA A 326 -6.09 10.28 5.64
C ALA A 326 -6.39 11.00 6.96
N HIS A 327 -6.22 12.33 7.01
CA HIS A 327 -6.48 13.16 8.19
C HIS A 327 -7.97 13.16 8.62
N ASN A 328 -8.90 13.03 7.68
CA ASN A 328 -10.32 12.88 7.99
C ASN A 328 -10.62 11.65 8.85
N ARG A 329 -9.70 10.66 8.91
CA ARG A 329 -9.85 9.51 9.78
C ARG A 329 -9.55 9.82 11.25
N GLY A 330 -8.71 10.79 11.52
CA GLY A 330 -8.36 11.23 12.87
C GLY A 330 -6.86 11.53 13.03
N ALA A 331 -6.48 11.92 14.23
CA ALA A 331 -5.10 12.23 14.55
C ALA A 331 -4.18 11.00 14.40
N GLY A 332 -2.99 11.21 13.86
CA GLY A 332 -2.00 10.15 13.61
C GLY A 332 -2.18 9.36 12.31
N TRP A 333 -3.31 9.55 11.61
CA TRP A 333 -3.53 8.96 10.30
C TRP A 333 -2.91 9.82 9.20
N GLU A 334 -2.11 9.19 8.36
CA GLU A 334 -1.32 9.83 7.31
C GLU A 334 -1.37 9.01 6.00
N VAL A 335 -0.91 9.59 4.93
CA VAL A 335 -0.42 8.85 3.75
C VAL A 335 0.95 8.28 4.10
N ILE A 336 1.32 7.11 3.57
CA ILE A 336 2.67 6.56 3.79
C ILE A 336 3.73 7.62 3.46
N ASP A 337 4.65 7.82 4.39
CA ASP A 337 5.73 8.79 4.27
C ASP A 337 7.06 8.14 3.86
N PHE A 338 8.01 8.97 3.45
CA PHE A 338 9.33 8.54 2.98
C PHE A 338 10.11 7.75 4.04
N LEU A 339 10.04 8.15 5.31
CA LEU A 339 10.74 7.47 6.39
C LEU A 339 10.16 6.07 6.64
N THR A 340 8.85 5.94 6.62
CA THR A 340 8.17 4.63 6.74
C THR A 340 8.44 3.74 5.52
N ALA A 341 8.44 4.32 4.32
CA ALA A 341 8.79 3.60 3.10
C ALA A 341 10.24 3.09 3.12
N SER A 342 11.18 3.93 3.58
CA SER A 342 12.61 3.55 3.69
C SER A 342 12.83 2.44 4.73
N ALA A 343 12.09 2.44 5.84
CA ALA A 343 12.13 1.37 6.82
C ALA A 343 11.70 0.02 6.21
N LEU A 344 10.62 0.00 5.44
CA LEU A 344 10.16 -1.20 4.73
C LEU A 344 11.16 -1.67 3.68
N GLN A 345 11.76 -0.75 2.91
CA GLN A 345 12.77 -1.05 1.90
C GLN A 345 14.04 -1.65 2.55
N LEU A 346 14.48 -1.10 3.68
CA LEU A 346 15.64 -1.61 4.43
C LEU A 346 15.38 -3.02 4.97
N LEU A 347 14.22 -3.25 5.60
CA LEU A 347 13.84 -4.56 6.10
C LEU A 347 13.76 -5.60 4.97
N TYR A 348 13.13 -5.23 3.84
CA TYR A 348 13.07 -6.08 2.66
C TYR A 348 14.49 -6.43 2.17
N LEU A 349 15.35 -5.44 2.00
CA LEU A 349 16.70 -5.63 1.46
C LEU A 349 17.54 -6.58 2.32
N VAL A 350 17.53 -6.40 3.64
CA VAL A 350 18.28 -7.26 4.56
C VAL A 350 17.72 -8.69 4.57
N GLU A 351 16.39 -8.85 4.50
CA GLU A 351 15.74 -10.16 4.47
C GLU A 351 15.98 -10.91 3.16
N TYR A 352 15.84 -10.24 2.01
CA TYR A 352 15.91 -10.89 0.70
C TYR A 352 17.33 -10.95 0.11
N ALA A 353 18.23 -10.09 0.57
CA ALA A 353 19.59 -9.95 0.03
C ALA A 353 19.56 -9.71 -1.50
N SER A 354 18.65 -8.89 -1.98
CA SER A 354 18.47 -8.59 -3.39
C SER A 354 17.69 -7.29 -3.56
N PHE A 355 18.12 -6.46 -4.49
CA PHE A 355 17.34 -5.32 -4.94
C PHE A 355 16.24 -5.72 -5.96
N ASN A 356 16.37 -6.89 -6.61
CA ASN A 356 15.40 -7.35 -7.60
C ASN A 356 14.13 -7.90 -6.91
N SER A 357 13.20 -7.02 -6.59
CA SER A 357 11.96 -7.37 -5.91
C SER A 357 11.02 -8.19 -6.78
N GLN A 358 11.03 -8.01 -8.09
CA GLN A 358 10.25 -8.82 -9.03
C GLN A 358 10.73 -10.28 -9.06
N ALA A 359 12.04 -10.51 -8.99
CA ALA A 359 12.60 -11.87 -8.96
C ALA A 359 12.34 -12.58 -7.62
N THR A 360 12.22 -11.84 -6.52
CA THR A 360 12.13 -12.43 -5.17
C THR A 360 10.71 -12.59 -4.64
N LEU A 361 9.83 -11.62 -4.91
CA LEU A 361 8.44 -11.64 -4.48
C LEU A 361 7.47 -12.11 -5.58
N GLY A 362 7.88 -12.00 -6.85
CA GLY A 362 7.06 -12.19 -8.02
C GLY A 362 6.87 -10.90 -8.82
N ASN A 363 6.41 -11.01 -10.05
CA ASN A 363 6.31 -9.87 -10.96
C ASN A 363 5.39 -8.75 -10.46
N GLY A 364 4.42 -9.05 -9.61
CA GLY A 364 3.41 -8.09 -9.20
C GLY A 364 2.49 -7.67 -10.36
N ILE A 365 1.69 -6.65 -10.12
CA ILE A 365 0.79 -6.08 -11.13
C ILE A 365 1.52 -4.93 -11.81
N LEU A 366 2.34 -5.25 -12.82
CA LEU A 366 3.19 -4.30 -13.55
C LEU A 366 3.03 -4.36 -15.08
N SER A 367 2.37 -5.40 -15.62
CA SER A 367 2.37 -5.68 -17.06
C SER A 367 0.97 -5.91 -17.63
N ILE A 368 -0.03 -5.19 -17.12
CA ILE A 368 -1.38 -5.19 -17.69
C ILE A 368 -1.42 -4.19 -18.84
N THR A 369 -1.95 -4.61 -19.99
CA THR A 369 -2.19 -3.70 -21.11
C THR A 369 -3.20 -2.64 -20.70
N ASP A 370 -2.77 -1.39 -20.76
CA ASP A 370 -3.58 -0.24 -20.38
C ASP A 370 -4.69 0.02 -21.42
N ASP A 371 -5.93 0.16 -20.96
CA ASP A 371 -7.08 0.50 -21.82
C ASP A 371 -7.14 1.98 -22.23
N GLY A 372 -6.23 2.81 -21.72
CA GLY A 372 -6.19 4.24 -21.97
C GLY A 372 -7.29 5.06 -21.26
N ALA A 373 -8.21 4.43 -20.53
CA ALA A 373 -9.44 5.08 -20.08
C ALA A 373 -9.79 4.87 -18.60
N THR A 374 -9.50 3.70 -17.99
CA THR A 374 -10.01 3.36 -16.67
C THR A 374 -8.91 3.15 -15.62
N ASN A 375 -9.29 3.09 -14.35
CA ASN A 375 -8.44 2.56 -13.30
C ASN A 375 -8.39 1.04 -13.46
N MET A 376 -7.25 0.53 -13.96
CA MET A 376 -7.04 -0.90 -14.25
C MET A 376 -6.71 -1.73 -13.00
N SER A 377 -6.60 -1.13 -11.79
CA SER A 377 -6.23 -1.88 -10.59
C SER A 377 -7.25 -2.95 -10.25
N PRO A 378 -6.84 -4.19 -9.93
CA PRO A 378 -7.71 -5.19 -9.34
C PRO A 378 -8.20 -4.83 -7.94
N TYR A 379 -9.17 -5.59 -7.43
CA TYR A 379 -9.66 -5.47 -6.06
C TYR A 379 -8.61 -5.94 -5.05
N THR A 380 -8.56 -5.28 -3.89
CA THR A 380 -7.67 -5.61 -2.77
C THR A 380 -7.99 -6.96 -2.13
N GLY A 381 -7.00 -7.55 -1.47
CA GLY A 381 -7.18 -8.79 -0.72
C GLY A 381 -6.76 -10.05 -1.45
N GLN A 382 -6.12 -9.94 -2.62
CA GLN A 382 -5.63 -11.09 -3.37
C GLN A 382 -4.64 -11.94 -2.59
N THR A 383 -3.90 -11.33 -1.65
CA THR A 383 -2.89 -12.02 -0.83
C THR A 383 -3.38 -12.37 0.58
N ASN A 384 -4.70 -12.35 0.82
CA ASN A 384 -5.25 -12.66 2.14
C ASN A 384 -4.89 -14.07 2.64
N ALA A 385 -4.84 -15.04 1.75
CA ALA A 385 -4.45 -16.41 2.07
C ALA A 385 -2.99 -16.53 2.56
N LEU A 386 -2.11 -15.58 2.20
CA LEU A 386 -0.72 -15.53 2.66
C LEU A 386 -0.60 -14.93 4.07
N GLY A 387 -1.60 -14.19 4.53
CA GLY A 387 -1.60 -13.56 5.86
C GLY A 387 -0.39 -12.64 6.06
N ASN A 388 0.48 -13.00 7.01
CA ASN A 388 1.71 -12.27 7.31
C ASN A 388 2.91 -12.72 6.47
N ALA A 389 2.78 -13.77 5.66
CA ALA A 389 3.88 -14.25 4.83
C ALA A 389 4.12 -13.35 3.62
N SER A 390 5.35 -13.39 3.10
CA SER A 390 5.71 -12.73 1.85
C SER A 390 5.55 -13.67 0.66
N GLY A 391 5.23 -13.14 -0.52
CA GLY A 391 5.09 -13.91 -1.73
C GLY A 391 4.19 -13.26 -2.76
N SER A 392 3.61 -14.06 -3.65
CA SER A 392 2.70 -13.64 -4.71
C SER A 392 1.40 -14.42 -4.65
N ALA A 393 0.28 -13.77 -4.89
CA ALA A 393 -0.96 -14.43 -5.27
C ALA A 393 -0.75 -15.21 -6.59
N THR A 394 -1.56 -16.21 -6.84
CA THR A 394 -1.47 -17.06 -8.03
C THR A 394 -2.82 -17.26 -8.68
N GLY A 395 -2.82 -17.40 -10.01
CA GLY A 395 -4.02 -17.73 -10.79
C GLY A 395 -5.00 -16.57 -11.00
N ASN A 396 -4.68 -15.36 -10.54
CA ASN A 396 -5.51 -14.19 -10.78
C ASN A 396 -5.27 -13.62 -12.18
N THR A 397 -6.36 -13.25 -12.83
CA THR A 397 -6.33 -12.59 -14.14
C THR A 397 -7.06 -11.27 -14.08
N HIS A 398 -6.58 -10.30 -14.84
CA HIS A 398 -7.26 -9.03 -14.98
C HIS A 398 -8.54 -9.19 -15.79
N TYR A 399 -9.63 -8.69 -15.25
CA TYR A 399 -10.99 -8.93 -15.75
C TYR A 399 -11.24 -8.45 -17.19
N GLN A 400 -10.61 -7.35 -17.62
CA GLN A 400 -10.79 -6.82 -18.97
C GLN A 400 -9.82 -7.44 -19.97
N THR A 401 -8.58 -7.70 -19.56
CA THR A 401 -7.50 -8.09 -20.48
C THR A 401 -7.22 -9.60 -20.47
N GLY A 402 -7.66 -10.32 -19.44
CA GLY A 402 -7.33 -11.74 -19.24
C GLY A 402 -5.85 -12.00 -18.89
N GLN A 403 -5.05 -10.94 -18.77
CA GLN A 403 -3.62 -11.04 -18.41
C GLN A 403 -3.45 -11.38 -16.94
N ALA A 404 -2.32 -12.01 -16.60
CA ALA A 404 -1.97 -12.29 -15.20
C ALA A 404 -1.93 -11.00 -14.37
N ALA A 405 -2.63 -10.99 -13.25
CA ALA A 405 -2.77 -9.85 -12.35
C ALA A 405 -2.61 -10.31 -10.89
N ASN A 406 -1.46 -10.87 -10.58
CA ASN A 406 -1.16 -11.44 -9.27
C ASN A 406 -0.49 -10.39 -8.38
N SER A 407 -1.17 -9.95 -7.33
CA SER A 407 -0.59 -9.08 -6.31
C SER A 407 0.58 -9.77 -5.60
N VAL A 408 1.62 -9.01 -5.30
CA VAL A 408 2.71 -9.43 -4.41
C VAL A 408 2.48 -8.90 -3.01
N THR A 409 3.04 -9.58 -2.01
CA THR A 409 3.00 -9.12 -0.62
C THR A 409 4.37 -9.23 0.03
N TYR A 410 4.74 -8.22 0.80
CA TYR A 410 5.89 -8.24 1.69
C TYR A 410 5.41 -8.15 3.13
N ARG A 411 5.53 -9.26 3.86
CA ARG A 411 5.13 -9.39 5.28
C ARG A 411 3.75 -8.79 5.58
N GLY A 412 2.78 -9.15 4.72
CA GLY A 412 1.40 -8.70 4.84
C GLY A 412 1.07 -7.38 4.16
N VAL A 413 2.04 -6.65 3.62
CA VAL A 413 1.82 -5.44 2.81
C VAL A 413 1.57 -5.88 1.36
N GLU A 414 0.30 -5.99 0.97
CA GLU A 414 -0.13 -6.33 -0.39
C GLU A 414 0.21 -5.21 -1.37
N ASP A 415 0.53 -5.57 -2.61
CA ASP A 415 1.01 -4.64 -3.64
C ASP A 415 2.14 -3.75 -3.10
N PHE A 416 3.15 -4.39 -2.48
CA PHE A 416 4.34 -3.71 -1.97
C PHE A 416 5.01 -2.84 -3.05
N PHE A 417 4.84 -3.25 -4.29
CA PHE A 417 5.07 -2.48 -5.51
C PHE A 417 4.04 -2.89 -6.59
N GLY A 418 3.91 -2.09 -7.63
CA GLY A 418 2.97 -2.31 -8.73
C GLY A 418 1.54 -1.91 -8.39
N ASN A 419 0.62 -2.25 -9.26
CA ASN A 419 -0.81 -1.97 -9.24
C ASN A 419 -1.12 -0.46 -9.42
N LEU A 420 -0.89 0.37 -8.43
CA LEU A 420 -0.95 1.84 -8.49
C LEU A 420 0.35 2.45 -7.99
N TRP A 421 0.83 3.50 -8.64
CA TRP A 421 1.79 4.39 -8.04
C TRP A 421 1.29 4.86 -6.67
N GLU A 422 2.14 4.86 -5.67
CA GLU A 422 1.79 5.36 -4.33
C GLU A 422 2.33 6.76 -4.11
N TRP A 423 1.46 7.72 -3.82
CA TRP A 423 1.88 8.95 -3.20
C TRP A 423 2.70 8.66 -1.95
N THR A 424 3.86 9.28 -1.84
CA THR A 424 4.75 9.19 -0.68
C THR A 424 4.95 10.57 -0.10
N ASP A 425 4.49 10.77 1.12
CA ASP A 425 4.54 12.05 1.82
C ASP A 425 5.87 12.26 2.57
N GLY A 426 6.04 13.40 3.26
CA GLY A 426 7.23 13.67 4.07
C GLY A 426 8.51 13.90 3.28
N ILE A 427 8.44 13.99 1.95
CA ILE A 427 9.58 14.32 1.08
C ILE A 427 9.14 15.25 -0.04
N ASN A 428 9.83 16.38 -0.19
CA ASN A 428 9.71 17.31 -1.30
C ASN A 428 11.06 17.41 -2.03
N ILE A 429 11.04 17.35 -3.35
CA ILE A 429 12.24 17.49 -4.18
C ILE A 429 12.30 18.91 -4.73
N LYS A 430 13.33 19.66 -4.34
CA LYS A 430 13.55 21.01 -4.83
C LYS A 430 14.07 21.02 -6.28
N ALA A 431 13.93 22.12 -6.95
CA ALA A 431 14.33 22.28 -8.36
C ALA A 431 15.83 21.98 -8.61
N ASP A 432 16.67 22.09 -7.59
CA ASP A 432 18.11 21.79 -7.64
C ASP A 432 18.45 20.31 -7.32
N TYR A 433 17.48 19.40 -7.41
CA TYR A 433 17.60 17.95 -7.15
C TYR A 433 17.88 17.59 -5.69
N LYS A 434 17.58 18.48 -4.75
CA LYS A 434 17.75 18.22 -3.32
C LYS A 434 16.47 17.74 -2.68
N PRO A 435 16.48 16.59 -2.00
CA PRO A 435 15.36 16.16 -1.18
C PRO A 435 15.30 16.95 0.12
N TRP A 436 14.14 17.45 0.44
CA TRP A 436 13.76 18.03 1.72
C TRP A 436 12.84 17.06 2.44
N ILE A 437 13.18 16.67 3.66
CA ILE A 437 12.54 15.56 4.38
C ILE A 437 11.97 16.08 5.69
N ALA A 438 10.78 15.61 6.04
CA ALA A 438 10.10 15.90 7.31
C ALA A 438 9.65 14.59 7.97
N ASP A 439 9.55 14.63 9.31
CA ASP A 439 9.02 13.54 10.13
C ASP A 439 7.60 13.83 10.67
N HIS A 440 7.06 15.03 10.39
CA HIS A 440 5.72 15.49 10.79
C HIS A 440 5.31 16.72 9.98
N GLY A 441 4.05 17.17 10.13
CA GLY A 441 3.55 18.41 9.54
C GLY A 441 3.68 18.45 8.02
N PHE A 442 3.35 17.36 7.38
CA PHE A 442 3.55 17.17 5.94
C PHE A 442 2.79 18.19 5.11
N ALA A 443 3.50 18.80 4.17
CA ALA A 443 2.98 19.78 3.23
C ALA A 443 3.71 19.70 1.89
N SER A 444 3.00 19.95 0.81
CA SER A 444 3.56 19.93 -0.53
C SER A 444 4.34 21.21 -0.83
N ASP A 445 5.38 21.09 -1.66
CA ASP A 445 6.23 22.20 -2.15
C ASP A 445 6.81 23.09 -1.03
N THR A 446 6.99 22.52 0.17
CA THR A 446 7.54 23.22 1.34
C THR A 446 9.04 22.93 1.47
N PHE A 447 9.84 24.01 1.52
CA PHE A 447 11.30 23.98 1.64
C PHE A 447 11.74 24.84 2.83
N ALA A 448 11.09 24.64 3.95
CA ALA A 448 11.31 25.25 5.25
C ALA A 448 10.79 24.31 6.34
N ALA A 449 11.10 24.57 7.60
CA ALA A 449 10.63 23.76 8.72
C ALA A 449 9.11 23.47 8.64
N PRO A 450 8.68 22.24 8.93
CA PRO A 450 9.45 21.13 9.49
C PRO A 450 10.32 20.34 8.48
N TYR A 451 10.28 20.65 7.20
CA TYR A 451 11.16 20.05 6.20
C TYR A 451 12.59 20.56 6.36
N VAL A 452 13.55 19.64 6.29
CA VAL A 452 14.98 19.91 6.40
C VAL A 452 15.66 19.52 5.09
N ASP A 453 16.53 20.40 4.57
CA ASP A 453 17.42 20.07 3.45
C ASP A 453 18.31 18.89 3.86
N SER A 454 18.20 17.78 3.17
CA SER A 454 19.03 16.60 3.45
C SER A 454 20.51 16.80 3.11
N GLY A 455 20.84 17.82 2.32
CA GLY A 455 22.19 17.98 1.78
C GLY A 455 22.51 17.07 0.61
N LEU A 456 21.73 16.02 0.40
CA LEU A 456 21.92 15.09 -0.72
C LEU A 456 21.60 15.76 -2.06
N THR A 457 22.28 15.32 -3.11
CA THR A 457 21.96 15.69 -4.50
C THR A 457 21.62 14.43 -5.27
N LEU A 458 20.40 14.37 -5.82
CA LEU A 458 19.92 13.21 -6.57
C LEU A 458 20.40 13.24 -8.02
N CYS A 459 20.37 12.07 -8.65
CA CYS A 459 20.67 11.93 -10.07
C CYS A 459 19.73 12.80 -10.93
N ALA A 460 20.29 13.55 -11.87
CA ALA A 460 19.54 14.41 -12.78
C ALA A 460 18.97 13.66 -14.00
N THR A 461 19.34 12.39 -14.19
CA THR A 461 18.98 11.56 -15.36
C THR A 461 18.06 10.43 -14.97
N ASN A 462 17.12 10.09 -15.86
CA ASN A 462 16.26 8.93 -15.71
C ASN A 462 17.02 7.65 -16.09
N GLY A 463 16.72 6.54 -15.43
CA GLY A 463 17.34 5.25 -15.76
C GLY A 463 17.21 4.22 -14.66
N TYR A 464 17.65 3.00 -14.93
CA TYR A 464 17.83 1.97 -13.91
C TYR A 464 18.94 2.38 -12.94
N VAL A 465 18.66 2.32 -11.65
CA VAL A 465 19.55 2.82 -10.60
C VAL A 465 20.80 1.96 -10.47
N THR A 466 21.96 2.62 -10.38
CA THR A 466 23.25 1.96 -10.15
C THR A 466 23.89 2.32 -8.82
N ASP A 467 23.47 3.45 -8.22
CA ASP A 467 24.02 3.91 -6.95
C ASP A 467 23.01 4.72 -6.16
N ILE A 468 23.19 4.78 -4.84
CA ILE A 468 22.25 5.36 -3.87
C ILE A 468 22.84 6.66 -3.30
N ALA A 469 22.00 7.69 -3.15
CA ALA A 469 22.36 8.94 -2.51
C ALA A 469 22.32 8.76 -0.98
N LEU A 470 23.46 8.66 -0.35
CA LEU A 470 23.64 8.50 1.10
C LEU A 470 24.75 9.39 1.61
N ASP A 471 24.62 9.86 2.85
CA ASP A 471 25.68 10.45 3.66
C ASP A 471 25.55 9.98 5.12
N ALA A 472 26.33 10.56 6.04
CA ALA A 472 26.32 10.14 7.44
C ALA A 472 25.00 10.43 8.18
N ASP A 473 24.26 11.46 7.74
CA ASP A 473 23.02 11.93 8.36
C ASP A 473 21.78 11.32 7.67
N ASN A 474 21.89 11.00 6.36
CA ASN A 474 20.82 10.48 5.52
C ASN A 474 21.19 9.11 4.93
N ASP A 475 21.43 8.15 5.81
CA ASP A 475 21.92 6.80 5.47
C ASP A 475 20.82 5.72 5.49
N TYR A 476 19.55 6.14 5.49
CA TYR A 476 18.37 5.27 5.61
C TYR A 476 17.55 5.15 4.31
N GLY A 477 17.76 6.04 3.34
CA GLY A 477 16.96 6.11 2.11
C GLY A 477 17.56 5.33 0.94
N PHE A 478 16.77 5.13 -0.11
CA PHE A 478 17.16 4.41 -1.33
C PHE A 478 16.87 5.27 -2.57
N LEU A 479 17.22 6.56 -2.51
CA LEU A 479 17.11 7.47 -3.65
C LEU A 479 18.34 7.38 -4.55
N ALA A 480 18.16 7.60 -5.85
CA ALA A 480 19.23 7.43 -6.83
C ALA A 480 20.26 8.56 -6.81
N SER A 481 21.55 8.24 -6.72
CA SER A 481 22.66 9.15 -7.03
C SER A 481 23.21 8.94 -8.44
N ALA A 482 23.04 7.73 -9.01
CA ALA A 482 23.47 7.38 -10.37
C ALA A 482 22.53 6.37 -11.02
N VAL A 483 22.47 6.40 -12.34
CA VAL A 483 21.72 5.47 -13.19
C VAL A 483 22.61 4.90 -14.30
N GLY A 484 22.15 3.86 -14.98
CA GLY A 484 22.91 3.15 -16.04
C GLY A 484 22.92 1.63 -15.86
N GLY A 485 22.10 1.12 -14.91
CA GLY A 485 21.89 -0.29 -14.67
C GLY A 485 20.92 -0.95 -15.67
N SER A 486 20.30 -2.02 -15.24
CA SER A 486 19.25 -2.74 -16.00
C SER A 486 18.23 -3.35 -15.05
N ALA A 487 17.14 -3.90 -15.59
CA ALA A 487 16.12 -4.61 -14.83
C ALA A 487 16.62 -5.86 -14.07
N SER A 488 17.85 -6.30 -14.30
CA SER A 488 18.43 -7.50 -13.69
C SER A 488 19.80 -7.26 -13.04
N ALA A 489 20.26 -6.01 -12.98
CA ALA A 489 21.56 -5.67 -12.42
C ALA A 489 21.49 -4.39 -11.61
N LYS A 490 22.24 -4.32 -10.54
CA LYS A 490 22.29 -3.25 -9.54
C LYS A 490 20.97 -3.18 -8.76
N LEU A 491 20.31 -2.00 -8.70
CA LEU A 491 19.05 -1.88 -7.98
C LEU A 491 17.84 -2.44 -8.75
N CYS A 492 18.00 -2.78 -10.03
CA CYS A 492 17.00 -3.40 -10.90
C CYS A 492 15.75 -2.55 -11.19
N ASP A 493 15.47 -1.51 -10.41
CA ASP A 493 14.31 -0.64 -10.52
C ASP A 493 14.66 0.70 -11.17
N TYR A 494 13.66 1.33 -11.77
CA TYR A 494 13.83 2.55 -12.54
C TYR A 494 13.60 3.80 -11.67
N TYR A 495 14.35 4.84 -11.99
CA TYR A 495 14.26 6.16 -11.37
C TYR A 495 13.84 7.20 -12.41
N TYR A 496 12.80 7.95 -12.09
CA TYR A 496 12.29 9.03 -12.92
C TYR A 496 12.50 10.38 -12.26
N ARG A 497 12.98 11.35 -13.05
CA ARG A 497 13.25 12.70 -12.57
C ARG A 497 12.93 13.75 -13.63
N ALA A 498 12.43 14.92 -13.23
CA ALA A 498 12.28 16.10 -14.05
C ALA A 498 12.73 17.35 -13.29
N LEU A 499 13.04 18.42 -14.02
CA LEU A 499 13.32 19.74 -13.45
C LEU A 499 12.11 20.31 -12.73
N GLY A 500 12.35 21.22 -11.77
CA GLY A 500 11.32 21.87 -10.97
C GLY A 500 11.10 21.19 -9.62
N ASN A 501 10.26 21.79 -8.80
CA ASN A 501 9.81 21.19 -7.55
C ASN A 501 8.95 19.97 -7.83
N ARG A 502 9.18 18.87 -7.11
CA ARG A 502 8.51 17.60 -7.36
C ARG A 502 8.09 16.92 -6.07
N ALA A 503 7.00 16.19 -6.15
CA ALA A 503 6.56 15.22 -5.16
C ALA A 503 7.09 13.83 -5.49
N ALA A 504 6.90 12.87 -4.59
CA ALA A 504 7.38 11.51 -4.75
C ALA A 504 6.23 10.52 -4.96
N LEU A 505 6.39 9.65 -5.96
CA LEU A 505 5.66 8.41 -6.12
C LEU A 505 6.62 7.23 -6.06
N ARG A 506 6.14 6.06 -5.59
CA ARG A 506 6.93 4.85 -5.52
C ARG A 506 6.22 3.62 -6.08
N GLY A 507 7.00 2.59 -6.40
CA GLY A 507 6.55 1.22 -6.65
C GLY A 507 6.14 0.89 -8.08
N GLY A 508 5.68 1.85 -8.86
CA GLY A 508 5.13 1.60 -10.21
C GLY A 508 3.62 1.36 -10.21
N ASN A 509 3.01 1.42 -11.40
CA ASN A 509 1.62 1.04 -11.63
C ASN A 509 1.53 -0.21 -12.51
N TRP A 510 0.29 -0.62 -12.83
CA TRP A 510 -0.02 -1.83 -13.61
C TRP A 510 0.65 -1.94 -14.99
N ALA A 511 1.21 -0.88 -15.56
CA ALA A 511 1.71 -0.83 -16.94
C ALA A 511 3.21 -0.46 -17.07
N VAL A 512 3.95 -0.33 -15.96
CA VAL A 512 5.36 0.10 -16.03
C VAL A 512 6.35 -1.04 -16.33
N GLY A 513 5.90 -2.29 -16.30
CA GLY A 513 6.72 -3.45 -16.63
C GLY A 513 7.93 -3.60 -15.70
N THR A 514 9.07 -3.86 -16.30
CA THR A 514 10.34 -4.07 -15.58
C THR A 514 10.89 -2.82 -14.90
N TYR A 515 10.29 -1.65 -15.10
CA TYR A 515 10.70 -0.40 -14.43
C TYR A 515 10.23 -0.36 -12.97
N GLY A 516 9.11 -1.03 -12.64
CA GLY A 516 8.53 -1.04 -11.29
C GLY A 516 9.26 -1.98 -10.34
N GLY A 517 9.11 -1.73 -9.04
CA GLY A 517 9.64 -2.56 -7.98
C GLY A 517 9.72 -1.81 -6.66
N ALA A 518 10.25 -2.47 -5.63
CA ALA A 518 10.28 -1.94 -4.27
C ALA A 518 11.14 -0.66 -4.13
N PHE A 519 12.11 -0.46 -5.02
CA PHE A 519 13.05 0.67 -5.02
C PHE A 519 12.80 1.64 -6.19
N CYS A 520 11.68 1.47 -6.92
CA CYS A 520 11.29 2.37 -8.00
C CYS A 520 10.74 3.68 -7.44
N TRP A 521 11.33 4.80 -7.86
CA TRP A 521 10.91 6.14 -7.48
C TRP A 521 10.59 6.99 -8.72
N ALA A 522 9.46 7.69 -8.67
CA ALA A 522 9.09 8.68 -9.68
C ALA A 522 9.03 10.08 -9.02
N LEU A 523 10.05 10.88 -9.29
CA LEU A 523 10.26 12.23 -8.78
C LEU A 523 10.15 13.26 -9.92
N TYR A 524 9.24 13.05 -10.87
CA TYR A 524 9.08 13.93 -12.04
C TYR A 524 7.75 14.67 -12.06
N ILE A 525 6.85 14.38 -11.10
CA ILE A 525 5.50 14.93 -11.03
C ILE A 525 5.39 15.99 -9.94
N GLU A 526 4.41 16.88 -10.09
CA GLU A 526 4.04 17.88 -9.10
C GLU A 526 3.04 17.32 -8.10
N ALA A 527 2.96 17.91 -6.91
CA ALA A 527 2.03 17.46 -5.87
C ALA A 527 0.55 17.64 -6.26
N SER A 528 0.27 18.50 -7.24
CA SER A 528 -1.07 18.73 -7.84
C SER A 528 -1.45 17.70 -8.90
N TYR A 529 -0.55 16.79 -9.27
CA TYR A 529 -0.83 15.77 -10.27
C TYR A 529 -1.89 14.79 -9.77
N SER A 530 -2.76 14.37 -10.68
CA SER A 530 -3.79 13.36 -10.42
C SER A 530 -4.02 12.53 -11.67
N ALA A 531 -3.96 11.22 -11.55
CA ALA A 531 -4.13 10.31 -12.68
C ALA A 531 -4.70 8.97 -12.24
N ARG A 532 -5.33 8.25 -13.16
CA ARG A 532 -5.94 6.95 -12.94
C ARG A 532 -4.97 5.85 -12.48
N GLY A 533 -3.69 5.98 -12.78
CA GLY A 533 -2.62 5.06 -12.35
C GLY A 533 -1.94 5.46 -11.03
N VAL A 534 -2.44 6.50 -10.33
CA VAL A 534 -1.86 7.02 -9.10
C VAL A 534 -2.87 6.93 -7.97
N GLY A 535 -2.48 6.25 -6.91
CA GLY A 535 -3.25 6.06 -5.68
C GLY A 535 -2.42 6.41 -4.44
N ALA A 536 -2.79 5.86 -3.30
CA ALA A 536 -2.14 6.11 -2.03
C ALA A 536 -2.06 4.82 -1.19
N ARG A 537 -1.39 4.89 -0.07
CA ARG A 537 -1.43 3.90 1.01
C ARG A 537 -1.60 4.61 2.34
N LEU A 538 -2.54 4.11 3.15
CA LEU A 538 -2.80 4.62 4.48
C LEU A 538 -1.64 4.27 5.42
N ALA A 539 -1.33 5.15 6.37
CA ALA A 539 -0.38 4.91 7.46
C ALA A 539 -0.94 5.46 8.78
N PHE A 540 -0.43 4.94 9.89
CA PHE A 540 -0.70 5.47 11.22
C PHE A 540 0.61 5.59 11.99
N VAL A 541 0.92 6.80 12.44
CA VAL A 541 2.16 7.16 13.14
C VAL A 541 1.90 7.83 14.50
N GLY A 542 0.69 7.67 15.02
CA GLY A 542 0.16 8.33 16.21
C GLY A 542 0.79 7.95 17.54
#